data_b7c86af137c7e34b42ada6b760951e3e
#
_entry.id   b7c86af137c7e34b42ada6b760951e3e
#
_cell.length_a   1.000
_cell.length_b   1.000
_cell.length_c   1.000
_cell.angle_alpha   90.00
_cell.angle_beta   90.00
_cell.angle_gamma   90.00
#
_symmetry.space_group_name_H-M   'P 1'
#
loop_
_entity.id
_entity.type
_entity.pdbx_description
1 polymer ?
#
loop_
_entity_poly.entity_id
_entity_poly.type
_entity_poly.pdbx_seq_one_letter_code
_entity_poly.pdbx_strand_id
1 'polypeptide(L)'
;YNWAVAYRFLVLMITLQPCFLLLLLQSLYEKLAKPIVVRCYAALYAVLAAAHFILPTQDIAPLSKIGYYLSTPFFLYLDVQLIRRFWRIRRFEWDDVLVLLGYLLLFGSNVYEAVFGRIVTTITRHGAAPPYLLVFVFLIAGAISLKINRREQELSESRRQREVLTQLNRLKSEFLHQMAHELKTPLTVMSGYAQLTDWQLGTGAVSADAHEHMQTISSEAQR
;
A
#
# COMPACT_ATOMS: atom_id res chain seq x y z
N TYR A 1 -47.01 -0.52 -3.92
CA TYR A 1 -46.22 -1.27 -2.91
C TYR A 1 -44.71 -1.12 -3.08
N ASN A 2 -44.19 -1.04 -4.30
CA ASN A 2 -42.76 -0.94 -4.53
C ASN A 2 -42.12 0.43 -4.24
N TRP A 3 -42.97 1.49 -4.25
CA TRP A 3 -42.47 2.87 -4.08
C TRP A 3 -41.90 3.13 -2.68
N ALA A 4 -42.59 2.71 -1.62
CA ALA A 4 -42.13 2.96 -0.25
C ALA A 4 -40.84 2.20 0.05
N VAL A 5 -40.65 1.01 -0.50
CA VAL A 5 -39.42 0.22 -0.37
C VAL A 5 -38.29 0.89 -1.13
N ALA A 6 -38.51 1.30 -2.38
CA ALA A 6 -37.52 2.02 -3.20
C ALA A 6 -37.09 3.32 -2.53
N TYR A 7 -38.02 4.09 -1.97
CA TYR A 7 -37.74 5.32 -1.25
C TYR A 7 -36.89 5.07 0.00
N ARG A 8 -37.18 4.04 0.80
CA ARG A 8 -36.39 3.66 1.96
C ARG A 8 -34.95 3.31 1.57
N PHE A 9 -34.77 2.51 0.52
CA PHE A 9 -33.46 2.16 0.02
C PHE A 9 -32.67 3.38 -0.47
N LEU A 10 -33.30 4.28 -1.23
CA LEU A 10 -32.67 5.48 -1.71
C LEU A 10 -32.15 6.35 -0.55
N VAL A 11 -33.01 6.62 0.43
CA VAL A 11 -32.68 7.46 1.59
C VAL A 11 -31.62 6.77 2.47
N LEU A 12 -31.67 5.45 2.63
CA LEU A 12 -30.65 4.67 3.33
C LEU A 12 -29.28 4.81 2.65
N MET A 13 -29.21 4.68 1.32
CA MET A 13 -27.96 4.84 0.57
C MET A 13 -27.37 6.24 0.75
N ILE A 14 -28.20 7.27 0.71
CA ILE A 14 -27.78 8.66 0.96
C ILE A 14 -27.26 8.80 2.40
N THR A 15 -27.93 8.23 3.38
CA THR A 15 -27.53 8.27 4.79
C THR A 15 -26.21 7.54 5.04
N LEU A 16 -25.95 6.41 4.37
CA LEU A 16 -24.73 5.62 4.54
C LEU A 16 -23.54 6.16 3.72
N GLN A 17 -23.76 7.06 2.77
CA GLN A 17 -22.72 7.64 1.93
C GLN A 17 -21.49 8.13 2.72
N PRO A 18 -21.60 8.87 3.84
CA PRO A 18 -20.45 9.32 4.61
C PRO A 18 -19.62 8.18 5.21
N CYS A 19 -20.25 7.06 5.57
CA CYS A 19 -19.52 5.88 6.06
C CYS A 19 -18.70 5.22 4.95
N PHE A 20 -19.27 5.06 3.77
CA PHE A 20 -18.53 4.51 2.62
C PHE A 20 -17.34 5.40 2.23
N LEU A 21 -17.52 6.70 2.26
CA LEU A 21 -16.47 7.67 1.97
C LEU A 21 -15.35 7.64 3.01
N LEU A 22 -15.70 7.45 4.27
CA LEU A 22 -14.73 7.26 5.34
C LEU A 22 -13.89 5.99 5.14
N LEU A 23 -14.55 4.86 4.85
CA LEU A 23 -13.86 3.59 4.59
C LEU A 23 -12.94 3.70 3.37
N LEU A 24 -13.39 4.35 2.31
CA LEU A 24 -12.59 4.62 1.13
C LEU A 24 -11.35 5.45 1.47
N LEU A 25 -11.49 6.55 2.22
CA LEU A 25 -10.35 7.37 2.66
C LEU A 25 -9.38 6.60 3.54
N GLN A 26 -9.86 5.75 4.43
CA GLN A 26 -8.98 4.91 5.26
C GLN A 26 -8.22 3.87 4.44
N SER A 27 -8.82 3.33 3.37
CA SER A 27 -8.13 2.41 2.47
C SER A 27 -7.05 3.12 1.62
N LEU A 28 -7.30 4.38 1.25
CA LEU A 28 -6.35 5.19 0.49
C LEU A 28 -5.21 5.76 1.35
N TYR A 29 -5.52 6.14 2.59
CA TYR A 29 -4.60 6.81 3.51
C TYR A 29 -4.60 6.14 4.87
N GLU A 30 -3.60 5.32 5.12
CA GLU A 30 -3.43 4.68 6.43
C GLU A 30 -3.32 5.73 7.56
N LYS A 31 -4.07 5.52 8.63
CA LYS A 31 -4.04 6.37 9.85
C LYS A 31 -4.43 7.84 9.63
N LEU A 32 -5.24 8.16 8.61
CA LEU A 32 -5.70 9.53 8.39
C LEU A 32 -6.56 10.02 9.57
N ALA A 33 -7.52 9.23 10.00
CA ALA A 33 -8.40 9.55 11.11
C ALA A 33 -8.08 8.69 12.35
N LYS A 34 -8.29 9.26 13.54
CA LYS A 34 -8.12 8.53 14.81
C LYS A 34 -9.14 7.38 14.86
N PRO A 35 -8.75 6.14 15.24
CA PRO A 35 -9.64 4.99 15.23
C PRO A 35 -10.88 5.15 16.12
N ILE A 36 -10.78 5.91 17.19
CA ILE A 36 -11.91 6.19 18.06
C ILE A 36 -12.97 7.04 17.36
N VAL A 37 -12.55 8.08 16.61
CA VAL A 37 -13.47 8.95 15.85
C VAL A 37 -14.20 8.13 14.78
N VAL A 38 -13.49 7.25 14.09
CA VAL A 38 -14.04 6.37 13.07
C VAL A 38 -15.09 5.42 13.67
N ARG A 39 -14.79 4.79 14.81
CA ARG A 39 -15.70 3.86 15.48
C ARG A 39 -16.96 4.58 15.98
N CYS A 40 -16.81 5.75 16.62
CA CYS A 40 -17.94 6.53 17.09
C CYS A 40 -18.84 6.96 15.92
N TYR A 41 -18.24 7.39 14.82
CA TYR A 41 -18.96 7.81 13.63
C TYR A 41 -19.68 6.62 12.95
N ALA A 42 -19.00 5.50 12.78
CA ALA A 42 -19.60 4.28 12.25
C ALA A 42 -20.78 3.77 13.11
N ALA A 43 -20.63 3.80 14.44
CA ALA A 43 -21.70 3.42 15.36
C ALA A 43 -22.92 4.35 15.25
N LEU A 44 -22.68 5.67 15.16
CA LEU A 44 -23.75 6.66 14.97
C LEU A 44 -24.53 6.39 13.70
N TYR A 45 -23.82 6.15 12.58
CA TYR A 45 -24.50 5.87 11.30
C TYR A 45 -25.15 4.49 11.24
N ALA A 46 -24.64 3.50 11.98
CA ALA A 46 -25.31 2.22 12.14
C ALA A 46 -26.68 2.39 12.86
N VAL A 47 -26.73 3.23 13.89
CA VAL A 47 -27.99 3.56 14.59
C VAL A 47 -28.94 4.30 13.66
N LEU A 48 -28.46 5.30 12.90
CA LEU A 48 -29.30 6.00 11.92
C LEU A 48 -29.82 5.05 10.84
N ALA A 49 -28.99 4.13 10.34
CA ALA A 49 -29.40 3.13 9.36
C ALA A 49 -30.47 2.18 9.94
N ALA A 50 -30.30 1.70 11.17
CA ALA A 50 -31.30 0.87 11.85
C ALA A 50 -32.65 1.60 12.02
N ALA A 51 -32.60 2.90 12.34
CA ALA A 51 -33.79 3.73 12.46
C ALA A 51 -34.62 3.82 11.16
N HIS A 52 -33.98 3.73 9.99
CA HIS A 52 -34.69 3.71 8.69
C HIS A 52 -35.56 2.49 8.49
N PHE A 53 -35.31 1.38 9.18
CA PHE A 53 -36.13 0.17 9.11
C PHE A 53 -37.29 0.17 10.14
N ILE A 54 -37.09 0.89 11.25
CA ILE A 54 -38.04 0.90 12.36
C ILE A 54 -39.06 2.01 12.19
N LEU A 55 -38.66 3.19 11.70
CA LEU A 55 -39.53 4.35 11.63
C LEU A 55 -40.53 4.31 10.47
N PRO A 56 -41.71 4.96 10.62
CA PRO A 56 -42.65 5.16 9.52
C PRO A 56 -42.02 5.95 8.36
N THR A 57 -42.52 5.74 7.15
CA THR A 57 -41.96 6.37 5.92
C THR A 57 -42.02 7.89 5.95
N GLN A 58 -42.99 8.48 6.64
CA GLN A 58 -43.14 9.94 6.80
C GLN A 58 -41.99 10.57 7.63
N ASP A 59 -41.39 9.80 8.57
CA ASP A 59 -40.36 10.28 9.49
C ASP A 59 -38.95 10.04 8.96
N ILE A 60 -38.78 9.34 7.84
CA ILE A 60 -37.51 9.02 7.24
C ILE A 60 -36.83 10.27 6.64
N ALA A 61 -37.59 11.18 6.01
CA ALA A 61 -37.04 12.39 5.43
C ALA A 61 -36.40 13.36 6.46
N PRO A 62 -37.03 13.66 7.61
CA PRO A 62 -36.33 14.41 8.67
C PRO A 62 -35.10 13.67 9.24
N LEU A 63 -35.13 12.34 9.35
CA LEU A 63 -33.99 11.56 9.81
C LEU A 63 -32.77 11.70 8.88
N SER A 64 -32.98 11.70 7.56
CA SER A 64 -31.89 11.90 6.60
C SER A 64 -31.27 13.29 6.73
N LYS A 65 -32.03 14.35 7.01
CA LYS A 65 -31.49 15.69 7.29
C LYS A 65 -30.60 15.70 8.51
N ILE A 66 -30.97 14.99 9.59
CA ILE A 66 -30.11 14.83 10.77
C ILE A 66 -28.78 14.18 10.36
N GLY A 67 -28.80 13.14 9.52
CA GLY A 67 -27.58 12.52 8.96
C GLY A 67 -26.68 13.54 8.24
N TYR A 68 -27.23 14.43 7.41
CA TYR A 68 -26.47 15.50 6.75
C TYR A 68 -25.83 16.48 7.76
N TYR A 69 -26.59 16.94 8.75
CA TYR A 69 -26.05 17.86 9.76
C TYR A 69 -24.92 17.23 10.56
N LEU A 70 -25.03 15.93 10.87
CA LEU A 70 -23.99 15.18 11.57
C LEU A 70 -22.76 14.89 10.67
N SER A 71 -22.93 14.75 9.35
CA SER A 71 -21.85 14.50 8.41
C SER A 71 -20.98 15.73 8.16
N THR A 72 -21.56 16.94 8.20
CA THR A 72 -20.84 18.17 7.89
C THR A 72 -19.58 18.42 8.76
N PRO A 73 -19.63 18.38 10.10
CA PRO A 73 -18.45 18.58 10.93
C PRO A 73 -17.43 17.45 10.74
N PHE A 74 -17.88 16.27 10.36
CA PHE A 74 -17.00 15.15 10.09
C PHE A 74 -16.23 15.30 8.76
N PHE A 75 -16.88 15.72 7.69
CA PHE A 75 -16.20 16.06 6.43
C PHE A 75 -15.18 17.18 6.64
N LEU A 76 -15.54 18.21 7.38
CA LEU A 76 -14.60 19.29 7.74
C LEU A 76 -13.37 18.72 8.51
N TYR A 77 -13.60 17.81 9.44
CA TYR A 77 -12.51 17.15 10.16
C TYR A 77 -11.59 16.36 9.19
N LEU A 78 -12.15 15.61 8.25
CA LEU A 78 -11.38 14.86 7.25
C LEU A 78 -10.59 15.78 6.32
N ASP A 79 -11.20 16.85 5.83
CA ASP A 79 -10.53 17.84 5.00
C ASP A 79 -9.35 18.50 5.71
N VAL A 80 -9.52 18.87 6.99
CA VAL A 80 -8.44 19.39 7.81
C VAL A 80 -7.32 18.36 8.01
N GLN A 81 -7.64 17.07 8.22
CA GLN A 81 -6.62 16.03 8.33
C GLN A 81 -5.88 15.80 7.00
N LEU A 82 -6.58 15.82 5.86
CA LEU A 82 -5.97 15.73 4.54
C LEU A 82 -5.02 16.91 4.29
N ILE A 83 -5.47 18.13 4.53
CA ILE A 83 -4.66 19.34 4.36
C ILE A 83 -3.42 19.29 5.26
N ARG A 84 -3.57 18.93 6.56
CA ARG A 84 -2.44 18.77 7.49
C ARG A 84 -1.45 17.72 7.02
N ARG A 85 -1.93 16.61 6.47
CA ARG A 85 -1.08 15.56 5.91
C ARG A 85 -0.27 16.08 4.72
N PHE A 86 -0.89 16.79 3.79
CA PHE A 86 -0.22 17.36 2.62
C PHE A 86 0.85 18.39 3.01
N TRP A 87 0.54 19.27 3.97
CA TRP A 87 1.52 20.22 4.50
C TRP A 87 2.74 19.54 5.12
N ARG A 88 2.54 18.40 5.79
CA ARG A 88 3.63 17.65 6.44
C ARG A 88 4.54 16.92 5.45
N ILE A 89 3.98 16.36 4.38
CA ILE A 89 4.72 15.50 3.43
C ILE A 89 5.51 16.34 2.42
N ARG A 90 5.15 17.63 2.19
CA ARG A 90 5.78 18.56 1.23
C ARG A 90 5.89 18.05 -0.23
N ARG A 91 5.37 16.88 -0.54
CA ARG A 91 5.29 16.34 -1.90
C ARG A 91 3.83 16.31 -2.32
N PHE A 92 3.49 17.19 -3.23
CA PHE A 92 2.17 17.24 -3.86
C PHE A 92 2.14 16.19 -4.99
N GLU A 93 1.31 15.19 -4.83
CA GLU A 93 1.04 14.21 -5.87
C GLU A 93 -0.36 14.46 -6.44
N TRP A 94 -0.53 14.30 -7.75
CA TRP A 94 -1.79 14.63 -8.43
C TRP A 94 -2.99 13.81 -7.93
N ASP A 95 -2.77 12.56 -7.53
CA ASP A 95 -3.79 11.71 -6.93
C ASP A 95 -4.31 12.28 -5.60
N ASP A 96 -3.42 12.84 -4.77
CA ASP A 96 -3.79 13.48 -3.51
C ASP A 96 -4.62 14.76 -3.73
N VAL A 97 -4.25 15.54 -4.76
CA VAL A 97 -5.00 16.74 -5.14
C VAL A 97 -6.42 16.40 -5.60
N LEU A 98 -6.56 15.35 -6.41
CA LEU A 98 -7.87 14.88 -6.88
C LEU A 98 -8.76 14.42 -5.72
N VAL A 99 -8.20 13.69 -4.75
CA VAL A 99 -8.93 13.28 -3.54
C VAL A 99 -9.38 14.49 -2.73
N LEU A 100 -8.47 15.44 -2.47
CA LEU A 100 -8.81 16.66 -1.73
C LEU A 100 -9.91 17.47 -2.43
N LEU A 101 -9.79 17.67 -3.73
CA LEU A 101 -10.79 18.39 -4.52
C LEU A 101 -12.15 17.70 -4.46
N GLY A 102 -12.19 16.37 -4.57
CA GLY A 102 -13.41 15.58 -4.44
C GLY A 102 -14.07 15.74 -3.08
N TYR A 103 -13.29 15.71 -1.99
CA TYR A 103 -13.81 15.88 -0.63
C TYR A 103 -14.27 17.31 -0.37
N LEU A 104 -13.57 18.33 -0.84
CA LEU A 104 -14.01 19.73 -0.76
C LEU A 104 -15.34 19.95 -1.50
N LEU A 105 -15.51 19.31 -2.66
CA LEU A 105 -16.76 19.34 -3.41
C LEU A 105 -17.92 18.74 -2.60
N LEU A 106 -17.67 17.58 -1.94
CA LEU A 106 -18.67 16.94 -1.08
C LEU A 106 -18.99 17.78 0.16
N PHE A 107 -17.98 18.36 0.80
CA PHE A 107 -18.18 19.28 1.92
C PHE A 107 -19.04 20.46 1.52
N GLY A 108 -18.71 21.12 0.40
CA GLY A 108 -19.49 22.22 -0.14
C GLY A 108 -20.94 21.83 -0.44
N SER A 109 -21.17 20.64 -1.00
CA SER A 109 -22.50 20.13 -1.27
C SER A 109 -23.29 19.83 0.02
N ASN A 110 -22.65 19.31 1.07
CA ASN A 110 -23.28 19.11 2.37
C ASN A 110 -23.68 20.44 3.04
N VAL A 111 -22.80 21.45 2.97
CA VAL A 111 -23.11 22.80 3.46
C VAL A 111 -24.29 23.40 2.66
N TYR A 112 -24.28 23.24 1.34
CA TYR A 112 -25.38 23.72 0.49
C TYR A 112 -26.72 23.06 0.86
N GLU A 113 -26.73 21.73 1.07
CA GLU A 113 -27.93 21.01 1.51
C GLU A 113 -28.39 21.45 2.91
N ALA A 114 -27.44 21.62 3.84
CA ALA A 114 -27.75 22.07 5.20
C ALA A 114 -28.40 23.47 5.22
N VAL A 115 -27.94 24.37 4.32
CA VAL A 115 -28.44 25.75 4.25
C VAL A 115 -29.73 25.84 3.46
N PHE A 116 -29.80 25.20 2.30
CA PHE A 116 -30.91 25.40 1.34
C PHE A 116 -31.92 24.25 1.31
N GLY A 117 -31.58 23.05 1.83
CA GLY A 117 -32.47 21.88 1.93
C GLY A 117 -33.03 21.38 0.60
N ARG A 118 -32.36 21.71 -0.53
CA ARG A 118 -32.91 21.46 -1.87
C ARG A 118 -32.49 20.16 -2.54
N ILE A 119 -31.39 19.54 -2.11
CA ILE A 119 -30.82 18.36 -2.79
C ILE A 119 -31.76 17.16 -2.64
N VAL A 120 -32.21 16.86 -1.41
CA VAL A 120 -33.14 15.76 -1.16
C VAL A 120 -34.44 15.94 -1.93
N THR A 121 -34.96 17.18 -1.99
CA THR A 121 -36.17 17.48 -2.74
C THR A 121 -35.97 17.37 -4.25
N THR A 122 -34.77 17.64 -4.76
CA THR A 122 -34.45 17.53 -6.20
C THR A 122 -34.34 16.05 -6.60
N ILE A 123 -33.63 15.22 -5.81
CA ILE A 123 -33.51 13.77 -6.04
C ILE A 123 -34.89 13.10 -5.99
N THR A 124 -35.70 13.44 -4.99
CA THR A 124 -37.04 12.84 -4.82
C THR A 124 -38.05 13.28 -5.87
N ARG A 125 -37.91 14.48 -6.44
CA ARG A 125 -38.81 15.00 -7.51
C ARG A 125 -38.42 14.54 -8.91
N HIS A 126 -37.13 14.43 -9.22
CA HIS A 126 -36.64 14.25 -10.58
C HIS A 126 -35.99 12.90 -10.83
N GLY A 127 -35.77 12.10 -9.79
CA GLY A 127 -35.13 10.76 -9.89
C GLY A 127 -33.68 10.80 -10.42
N ALA A 128 -33.06 11.99 -10.49
CA ALA A 128 -31.74 12.18 -11.04
C ALA A 128 -30.70 12.42 -9.94
N ALA A 129 -29.57 11.74 -10.02
CA ALA A 129 -28.44 12.02 -9.15
C ALA A 129 -27.87 13.42 -9.42
N PRO A 130 -27.53 14.19 -8.38
CA PRO A 130 -26.98 15.53 -8.55
C PRO A 130 -25.65 15.47 -9.34
N PRO A 131 -25.38 16.39 -10.26
CA PRO A 131 -24.18 16.38 -11.11
C PRO A 131 -22.86 16.33 -10.33
N TYR A 132 -22.79 16.94 -9.14
CA TYR A 132 -21.59 16.91 -8.29
C TYR A 132 -21.23 15.50 -7.80
N LEU A 133 -22.19 14.60 -7.63
CA LEU A 133 -21.91 13.19 -7.28
C LEU A 133 -21.18 12.48 -8.42
N LEU A 134 -21.57 12.74 -9.67
CA LEU A 134 -20.86 12.17 -10.83
C LEU A 134 -19.42 12.70 -10.89
N VAL A 135 -19.26 14.02 -10.76
CA VAL A 135 -17.92 14.66 -10.73
C VAL A 135 -17.07 14.05 -9.60
N PHE A 136 -17.65 13.91 -8.41
CA PHE A 136 -16.95 13.28 -7.29
C PHE A 136 -16.52 11.85 -7.61
N VAL A 137 -17.40 11.01 -8.16
CA VAL A 137 -17.08 9.61 -8.53
C VAL A 137 -15.94 9.58 -9.55
N PHE A 138 -15.94 10.45 -10.57
CA PHE A 138 -14.85 10.53 -11.54
C PHE A 138 -13.53 10.97 -10.91
N LEU A 139 -13.55 11.96 -10.01
CA LEU A 139 -12.34 12.42 -9.31
C LEU A 139 -11.73 11.32 -8.45
N ILE A 140 -12.56 10.60 -7.68
CA ILE A 140 -12.10 9.49 -6.83
C ILE A 140 -11.65 8.29 -7.67
N ALA A 141 -12.37 7.93 -8.72
CA ALA A 141 -11.96 6.86 -9.61
C ALA A 141 -10.61 7.16 -10.28
N GLY A 142 -10.40 8.40 -10.73
CA GLY A 142 -9.12 8.85 -11.26
C GLY A 142 -8.00 8.78 -10.23
N ALA A 143 -8.23 9.26 -9.02
CA ALA A 143 -7.26 9.20 -7.93
C ALA A 143 -6.88 7.76 -7.56
N ILE A 144 -7.87 6.86 -7.47
CA ILE A 144 -7.64 5.43 -7.20
C ILE A 144 -6.81 4.80 -8.31
N SER A 145 -7.16 5.06 -9.58
CA SER A 145 -6.44 4.53 -10.74
C SER A 145 -4.97 4.98 -10.73
N LEU A 146 -4.70 6.26 -10.51
CA LEU A 146 -3.33 6.78 -10.41
C LEU A 146 -2.55 6.12 -9.26
N LYS A 147 -3.20 5.96 -8.11
CA LYS A 147 -2.57 5.34 -6.94
C LYS A 147 -2.28 3.85 -7.12
N ILE A 148 -3.16 3.10 -7.78
CA ILE A 148 -2.94 1.69 -8.12
C ILE A 148 -1.76 1.57 -9.07
N ASN A 149 -1.76 2.33 -10.17
CA ASN A 149 -0.67 2.30 -11.15
C ASN A 149 0.69 2.60 -10.51
N ARG A 150 0.74 3.58 -9.61
CA ARG A 150 1.97 3.89 -8.88
C ARG A 150 2.43 2.74 -7.99
N ARG A 151 1.53 2.15 -7.20
CA ARG A 151 1.86 0.99 -6.36
C ARG A 151 2.36 -0.20 -7.18
N GLU A 152 1.77 -0.45 -8.34
CA GLU A 152 2.24 -1.50 -9.26
C GLU A 152 3.65 -1.21 -9.77
N GLN A 153 3.95 0.05 -10.11
CA GLN A 153 5.30 0.46 -10.51
C GLN A 153 6.33 0.27 -9.39
N GLU A 154 6.02 0.73 -8.18
CA GLU A 154 6.89 0.56 -7.00
C GLU A 154 7.14 -0.92 -6.67
N LEU A 155 6.10 -1.75 -6.76
CA LEU A 155 6.21 -3.20 -6.54
C LEU A 155 7.05 -3.87 -7.63
N SER A 156 6.87 -3.49 -8.89
CA SER A 156 7.65 -4.04 -10.02
C SER A 156 9.13 -3.68 -9.89
N GLU A 157 9.43 -2.43 -9.53
CA GLU A 157 10.80 -1.96 -9.25
C GLU A 157 11.45 -2.73 -8.10
N SER A 158 10.74 -2.89 -6.99
CA SER A 158 11.21 -3.65 -5.82
C SER A 158 11.46 -5.13 -6.16
N ARG A 159 10.60 -5.76 -6.97
CA ARG A 159 10.81 -7.13 -7.45
C ARG A 159 12.06 -7.24 -8.30
N ARG A 160 12.23 -6.32 -9.25
CA ARG A 160 13.41 -6.28 -10.12
C ARG A 160 14.71 -6.13 -9.32
N GLN A 161 14.73 -5.24 -8.33
CA GLN A 161 15.89 -5.07 -7.45
C GLN A 161 16.21 -6.36 -6.67
N ARG A 162 15.20 -7.05 -6.15
CA ARG A 162 15.38 -8.35 -5.47
C ARG A 162 15.93 -9.43 -6.39
N GLU A 163 15.45 -9.51 -7.62
CA GLU A 163 15.95 -10.45 -8.63
C GLU A 163 17.42 -10.21 -8.93
N VAL A 164 17.81 -8.96 -9.15
CA VAL A 164 19.23 -8.58 -9.39
C VAL A 164 20.10 -8.96 -8.19
N LEU A 165 19.67 -8.66 -6.96
CA LEU A 165 20.41 -9.03 -5.74
C LEU A 165 20.54 -10.55 -5.59
N THR A 166 19.49 -11.31 -5.91
CA THR A 166 19.51 -12.77 -5.87
C THR A 166 20.50 -13.34 -6.89
N GLN A 167 20.48 -12.80 -8.11
CA GLN A 167 21.45 -13.20 -9.15
C GLN A 167 22.89 -12.88 -8.77
N LEU A 168 23.16 -11.69 -8.22
CA LEU A 168 24.48 -11.32 -7.73
C LEU A 168 24.97 -12.23 -6.62
N ASN A 169 24.11 -12.59 -5.66
CA ASN A 169 24.47 -13.50 -4.59
C ASN A 169 24.76 -14.92 -5.11
N ARG A 170 24.01 -15.37 -6.10
CA ARG A 170 24.27 -16.66 -6.76
C ARG A 170 25.60 -16.67 -7.46
N LEU A 171 25.88 -15.66 -8.31
CA LEU A 171 27.14 -15.52 -9.01
C LEU A 171 28.33 -15.43 -8.03
N LYS A 172 28.18 -14.68 -6.94
CA LYS A 172 29.20 -14.61 -5.88
C LYS A 172 29.47 -15.98 -5.27
N SER A 173 28.42 -16.77 -4.98
CA SER A 173 28.54 -18.11 -4.40
C SER A 173 29.21 -19.08 -5.38
N GLU A 174 28.79 -19.05 -6.64
CA GLU A 174 29.40 -19.87 -7.71
C GLU A 174 30.87 -19.52 -7.90
N PHE A 175 31.21 -18.22 -7.94
CA PHE A 175 32.59 -17.76 -8.02
C PHE A 175 33.45 -18.24 -6.84
N LEU A 176 32.98 -18.07 -5.61
CA LEU A 176 33.68 -18.51 -4.41
C LEU A 176 33.87 -20.04 -4.39
N HIS A 177 32.85 -20.80 -4.83
CA HIS A 177 32.96 -22.25 -4.92
C HIS A 177 34.01 -22.68 -5.95
N GLN A 178 34.01 -22.08 -7.13
CA GLN A 178 35.00 -22.32 -8.18
C GLN A 178 36.41 -21.97 -7.70
N MET A 179 36.59 -20.78 -7.12
CA MET A 179 37.89 -20.37 -6.58
C MET A 179 38.40 -21.34 -5.48
N ALA A 180 37.49 -21.76 -4.58
CA ALA A 180 37.86 -22.74 -3.54
C ALA A 180 38.30 -24.07 -4.16
N HIS A 181 37.63 -24.52 -5.22
CA HIS A 181 38.02 -25.75 -5.91
C HIS A 181 39.37 -25.62 -6.64
N GLU A 182 39.56 -24.49 -7.33
CA GLU A 182 40.83 -24.22 -8.04
C GLU A 182 42.02 -24.05 -7.08
N LEU A 183 41.79 -23.48 -5.89
CA LEU A 183 42.83 -23.41 -4.86
C LEU A 183 43.09 -24.74 -4.15
N LYS A 184 42.09 -25.59 -4.00
CA LYS A 184 42.23 -26.89 -3.32
C LYS A 184 43.20 -27.83 -4.04
N THR A 185 43.18 -27.82 -5.38
CA THR A 185 44.02 -28.73 -6.18
C THR A 185 45.52 -28.45 -5.99
N PRO A 186 46.04 -27.23 -6.17
CA PRO A 186 47.46 -26.95 -5.97
C PRO A 186 47.88 -27.14 -4.49
N LEU A 187 47.02 -26.76 -3.53
CA LEU A 187 47.29 -26.96 -2.11
C LEU A 187 47.38 -28.44 -1.76
N THR A 188 46.59 -29.30 -2.35
CA THR A 188 46.65 -30.77 -2.14
C THR A 188 47.95 -31.34 -2.70
N VAL A 189 48.38 -30.89 -3.88
CA VAL A 189 49.61 -31.29 -4.51
C VAL A 189 50.81 -30.85 -3.66
N MET A 190 50.85 -29.57 -3.26
CA MET A 190 51.93 -29.01 -2.41
C MET A 190 52.03 -29.76 -1.08
N SER A 191 50.89 -30.04 -0.41
CA SER A 191 50.84 -30.75 0.85
C SER A 191 51.31 -32.19 0.71
N GLY A 192 50.94 -32.89 -0.38
CA GLY A 192 51.38 -34.23 -0.69
C GLY A 192 52.90 -34.32 -0.87
N TYR A 193 53.48 -33.44 -1.67
CA TYR A 193 54.91 -33.39 -1.87
C TYR A 193 55.69 -32.96 -0.62
N ALA A 194 55.16 -32.05 0.17
CA ALA A 194 55.75 -31.67 1.46
C ALA A 194 55.79 -32.85 2.44
N GLN A 195 54.71 -33.65 2.53
CA GLN A 195 54.67 -34.86 3.36
C GLN A 195 55.65 -35.93 2.89
N LEU A 196 55.77 -36.15 1.58
CA LEU A 196 56.74 -37.09 1.01
C LEU A 196 58.16 -36.66 1.32
N THR A 197 58.47 -35.37 1.20
CA THR A 197 59.79 -34.84 1.52
C THR A 197 60.14 -34.98 3.01
N ASP A 198 59.18 -34.71 3.90
CA ASP A 198 59.34 -34.86 5.34
C ASP A 198 59.60 -36.35 5.75
N TRP A 199 58.88 -37.26 5.12
CA TRP A 199 59.08 -38.70 5.33
C TRP A 199 60.47 -39.16 4.86
N GLN A 200 60.93 -38.72 3.67
CA GLN A 200 62.26 -39.05 3.16
C GLN A 200 63.39 -38.51 4.05
N LEU A 201 63.27 -37.27 4.55
CA LEU A 201 64.22 -36.67 5.49
C LEU A 201 64.27 -37.45 6.83
N GLY A 202 63.12 -37.88 7.33
CA GLY A 202 62.98 -38.65 8.58
C GLY A 202 63.60 -40.06 8.48
N THR A 203 63.66 -40.68 7.29
CA THR A 203 64.25 -41.98 7.03
C THR A 203 65.76 -41.96 6.64
N GLY A 204 66.30 -40.73 6.52
CA GLY A 204 67.73 -40.60 6.13
C GLY A 204 67.99 -40.84 4.63
N ALA A 205 66.98 -41.13 3.85
CA ALA A 205 67.08 -41.35 2.40
C ALA A 205 66.96 -40.03 1.65
N VAL A 206 67.93 -39.17 1.71
CA VAL A 206 67.98 -37.95 0.89
C VAL A 206 68.26 -38.38 -0.56
N SER A 207 67.22 -38.54 -1.35
CA SER A 207 67.31 -38.91 -2.76
C SER A 207 67.25 -37.67 -3.66
N ALA A 208 67.66 -37.81 -4.94
CA ALA A 208 67.52 -36.75 -5.97
C ALA A 208 66.02 -36.29 -6.11
N ASP A 209 65.10 -37.12 -5.75
CA ASP A 209 63.64 -36.89 -5.82
C ASP A 209 63.18 -35.78 -4.84
N ALA A 210 63.88 -35.55 -3.71
CA ALA A 210 63.52 -34.48 -2.77
C ALA A 210 63.67 -33.10 -3.41
N HIS A 211 64.67 -32.95 -4.31
CA HIS A 211 64.84 -31.68 -5.03
C HIS A 211 63.71 -31.45 -6.07
N GLU A 212 63.28 -32.53 -6.75
CA GLU A 212 62.15 -32.48 -7.68
C GLU A 212 60.83 -32.17 -6.98
N HIS A 213 60.57 -32.76 -5.80
CA HIS A 213 59.40 -32.44 -4.96
C HIS A 213 59.40 -30.95 -4.56
N MET A 214 60.53 -30.39 -4.14
CA MET A 214 60.62 -28.97 -3.77
C MET A 214 60.42 -28.05 -4.97
N GLN A 215 60.88 -28.43 -6.15
CA GLN A 215 60.64 -27.67 -7.40
C GLN A 215 59.13 -27.68 -7.76
N THR A 216 58.47 -28.84 -7.60
CA THR A 216 57.04 -28.95 -7.87
C THR A 216 56.22 -28.11 -6.90
N ILE A 217 56.52 -28.14 -5.61
CA ILE A 217 55.90 -27.27 -4.60
C ILE A 217 56.09 -25.78 -4.97
N SER A 218 57.29 -25.40 -5.34
CA SER A 218 57.60 -24.02 -5.72
C SER A 218 56.87 -23.57 -6.99
N SER A 219 56.71 -24.45 -7.97
CA SER A 219 56.02 -24.16 -9.21
C SER A 219 54.51 -24.00 -9.02
N GLU A 220 53.90 -24.84 -8.17
CA GLU A 220 52.46 -24.74 -7.85
C GLU A 220 52.13 -23.52 -6.96
N ALA A 221 53.09 -23.09 -6.09
CA ALA A 221 52.91 -21.88 -5.28
C ALA A 221 53.03 -20.57 -6.11
N GLN A 222 53.60 -20.61 -7.31
CA GLN A 222 53.72 -19.47 -8.21
C GLN A 222 52.60 -19.37 -9.25
N ARG A 223 51.76 -20.38 -9.34
CA ARG A 223 50.54 -20.38 -10.19
C ARG A 223 49.34 -19.70 -9.54
#